data_1d0630e93a147a990366633445e45a15
#
_entry.id   1d0630e93a147a990366633445e45a15
#
_cell.length_a   1.000
_cell.length_b   1.000
_cell.length_c   1.000
_cell.angle_alpha   90.00
_cell.angle_beta   90.00
_cell.angle_gamma   90.00
#
_symmetry.space_group_name_H-M   'P 1'
#
loop_
_entity.id
_entity.type
_entity.pdbx_description
1 polymer ?
#
loop_
_entity_poly.entity_id
_entity_poly.type
_entity_poly.pdbx_seq_one_letter_code
_entity_poly.pdbx_strand_id
1 'polypeptide(L)'
;MSPAIIFQIHLALGYVPWLLCFGAYVWPRLKAMDRVEAQRAIATLHSFRFFGLVFIIPGVVGPNLPTGFAVFAAYGDFATGLLAMLALLTVRMRSVFWPFVVAFNLVGTADIIIDYYHGTQVGLPTLAGELGATYAIPIVYVPALMITHVVAFYLLARRQTQAARHLASGAAAVDGISGSSFDLNKENSGRVEGWSNAH
;
A
#
# COMPACT_ATOMS: atom_id res chain seq x y z
N MET A 1 0.28 24.20 -29.29
CA MET A 1 1.08 23.42 -28.31
C MET A 1 1.63 22.18 -28.97
N SER A 2 2.89 21.81 -28.73
CA SER A 2 3.42 20.54 -29.24
C SER A 2 2.84 19.34 -28.47
N PRO A 3 2.75 18.14 -29.10
CA PRO A 3 2.29 16.92 -28.42
C PRO A 3 3.08 16.64 -27.12
N ALA A 4 4.38 16.91 -27.13
CA ALA A 4 5.23 16.73 -25.97
C ALA A 4 4.82 17.63 -24.77
N ILE A 5 4.49 18.90 -25.01
CA ILE A 5 4.02 19.80 -23.96
C ILE A 5 2.67 19.33 -23.41
N ILE A 6 1.76 18.92 -24.29
CA ILE A 6 0.44 18.40 -23.88
C ILE A 6 0.62 17.15 -23.00
N PHE A 7 1.47 16.20 -23.42
CA PHE A 7 1.76 15.00 -22.66
C PHE A 7 2.32 15.31 -21.26
N GLN A 8 3.30 16.22 -21.17
CA GLN A 8 3.90 16.61 -19.88
C GLN A 8 2.89 17.30 -18.96
N ILE A 9 2.03 18.17 -19.52
CA ILE A 9 0.95 18.80 -18.75
C ILE A 9 -0.02 17.74 -18.23
N HIS A 10 -0.45 16.79 -19.06
CA HIS A 10 -1.33 15.71 -18.64
C HIS A 10 -0.68 14.84 -17.58
N LEU A 11 0.60 14.50 -17.73
CA LEU A 11 1.34 13.72 -16.75
C LEU A 11 1.38 14.42 -15.38
N ALA A 12 1.71 15.71 -15.36
CA ALA A 12 1.73 16.48 -14.11
C ALA A 12 0.32 16.64 -13.51
N LEU A 13 -0.67 17.01 -14.34
CA LEU A 13 -2.04 17.19 -13.90
C LEU A 13 -2.71 15.87 -13.49
N GLY A 14 -2.28 14.73 -14.01
CA GLY A 14 -2.79 13.42 -13.62
C GLY A 14 -2.61 13.11 -12.13
N TYR A 15 -1.54 13.64 -11.51
CA TYR A 15 -1.33 13.49 -10.07
C TYR A 15 -2.30 14.33 -9.22
N VAL A 16 -2.69 15.52 -9.67
CA VAL A 16 -3.46 16.47 -8.85
C VAL A 16 -4.81 15.89 -8.38
N PRO A 17 -5.71 15.42 -9.27
CA PRO A 17 -6.99 14.86 -8.83
C PRO A 17 -6.81 13.61 -8.00
N TRP A 18 -5.79 12.78 -8.28
CA TRP A 18 -5.51 11.60 -7.45
C TRP A 18 -5.04 11.96 -6.05
N LEU A 19 -4.17 12.96 -5.89
CA LEU A 19 -3.74 13.43 -4.56
C LEU A 19 -4.91 14.02 -3.77
N LEU A 20 -5.80 14.78 -4.41
CA LEU A 20 -7.00 15.32 -3.78
C LEU A 20 -7.98 14.19 -3.37
N CYS A 21 -8.30 13.28 -4.29
CA CYS A 21 -9.17 12.15 -4.03
C CYS A 21 -8.58 11.25 -2.93
N PHE A 22 -7.29 10.94 -3.03
CA PHE A 22 -6.59 10.12 -2.06
C PHE A 22 -6.59 10.76 -0.67
N GLY A 23 -6.22 12.04 -0.57
CA GLY A 23 -6.19 12.76 0.70
C GLY A 23 -7.56 12.87 1.37
N ALA A 24 -8.60 13.16 0.58
CA ALA A 24 -9.95 13.37 1.10
C ALA A 24 -10.68 12.05 1.44
N TYR A 25 -10.52 11.01 0.64
CA TYR A 25 -11.38 9.82 0.74
C TYR A 25 -10.64 8.52 1.06
N VAL A 26 -9.47 8.30 0.48
CA VAL A 26 -8.77 7.00 0.58
C VAL A 26 -7.89 6.95 1.83
N TRP A 27 -7.07 7.97 2.04
CA TRP A 27 -6.13 8.03 3.16
C TRP A 27 -6.78 7.91 4.55
N PRO A 28 -7.88 8.64 4.87
CA PRO A 28 -8.54 8.47 6.16
C PRO A 28 -9.02 7.04 6.40
N ARG A 29 -9.55 6.39 5.34
CA ARG A 29 -10.01 5.00 5.41
C ARG A 29 -8.86 4.03 5.62
N LEU A 30 -7.77 4.13 4.85
CA LEU A 30 -6.60 3.27 5.00
C LEU A 30 -5.94 3.39 6.37
N LYS A 31 -5.92 4.60 6.95
CA LYS A 31 -5.40 4.82 8.31
C LYS A 31 -6.25 4.19 9.40
N ALA A 32 -7.55 4.07 9.19
CA ALA A 32 -8.49 3.46 10.14
C ALA A 32 -8.51 1.93 10.04
N MET A 33 -8.09 1.36 8.91
CA MET A 33 -7.99 -0.09 8.70
C MET A 33 -6.84 -0.70 9.49
N ASP A 34 -6.96 -1.99 9.84
CA ASP A 34 -5.81 -2.75 10.27
C ASP A 34 -4.80 -2.89 9.12
N ARG A 35 -3.57 -3.25 9.49
CA ARG A 35 -2.44 -3.25 8.56
C ARG A 35 -2.61 -4.23 7.39
N VAL A 36 -3.26 -5.37 7.63
CA VAL A 36 -3.50 -6.37 6.60
C VAL A 36 -4.59 -5.93 5.66
N GLU A 37 -5.69 -5.40 6.18
CA GLU A 37 -6.80 -4.90 5.38
C GLU A 37 -6.35 -3.72 4.50
N ALA A 38 -5.55 -2.80 5.05
CA ALA A 38 -4.99 -1.69 4.27
C ALA A 38 -4.10 -2.17 3.12
N GLN A 39 -3.18 -3.12 3.39
CA GLN A 39 -2.32 -3.69 2.33
C GLN A 39 -3.11 -4.53 1.33
N ARG A 40 -4.15 -5.21 1.78
CA ARG A 40 -5.06 -5.95 0.93
C ARG A 40 -5.83 -5.04 -0.03
N ALA A 41 -6.33 -3.90 0.45
CA ALA A 41 -6.98 -2.90 -0.39
C ALA A 41 -6.04 -2.36 -1.47
N ILE A 42 -4.78 -2.07 -1.11
CA ILE A 42 -3.75 -1.63 -2.07
C ILE A 42 -3.42 -2.75 -3.05
N ALA A 43 -3.18 -3.98 -2.59
CA ALA A 43 -2.91 -5.12 -3.46
C ALA A 43 -4.05 -5.38 -4.46
N THR A 44 -5.32 -5.12 -4.07
CA THR A 44 -6.46 -5.23 -4.98
C THR A 44 -6.33 -4.26 -6.15
N LEU A 45 -5.93 -3.01 -5.94
CA LEU A 45 -5.68 -2.07 -7.02
C LEU A 45 -4.54 -2.56 -7.93
N HIS A 46 -3.44 -3.00 -7.33
CA HIS A 46 -2.26 -3.44 -8.08
C HIS A 46 -2.45 -4.78 -8.80
N SER A 47 -3.42 -5.61 -8.40
CA SER A 47 -3.72 -6.85 -9.11
C SER A 47 -4.21 -6.62 -10.54
N PHE A 48 -4.76 -5.43 -10.84
CA PHE A 48 -5.17 -5.06 -12.20
C PHE A 48 -4.01 -4.64 -13.12
N ARG A 49 -2.78 -4.57 -12.62
CA ARG A 49 -1.63 -4.18 -13.45
C ARG A 49 -1.33 -5.16 -14.60
N PHE A 50 -1.85 -6.40 -14.56
CA PHE A 50 -1.80 -7.29 -15.73
C PHE A 50 -2.33 -6.63 -17.01
N PHE A 51 -3.18 -5.60 -16.85
CA PHE A 51 -3.69 -4.81 -17.98
C PHE A 51 -2.56 -4.11 -18.76
N GLY A 52 -1.38 -3.90 -18.19
CA GLY A 52 -0.21 -3.39 -18.90
C GLY A 52 0.24 -4.26 -20.10
N LEU A 53 -0.15 -5.53 -20.14
CA LEU A 53 0.08 -6.38 -21.33
C LEU A 53 -0.54 -5.79 -22.60
N VAL A 54 -1.45 -4.83 -22.49
CA VAL A 54 -2.05 -4.13 -23.64
C VAL A 54 -1.01 -3.38 -24.49
N PHE A 55 0.14 -3.01 -23.94
CA PHE A 55 1.23 -2.35 -24.68
C PHE A 55 1.86 -3.22 -25.77
N ILE A 56 1.70 -4.56 -25.69
CA ILE A 56 2.23 -5.51 -26.67
C ILE A 56 1.15 -6.14 -27.54
N ILE A 57 -0.11 -5.69 -27.43
CA ILE A 57 -1.19 -6.16 -28.30
C ILE A 57 -1.11 -5.44 -29.66
N PRO A 58 -0.97 -6.16 -30.76
CA PRO A 58 -0.91 -5.55 -32.09
C PRO A 58 -2.13 -4.66 -32.37
N GLY A 59 -1.87 -3.45 -32.89
CA GLY A 59 -2.91 -2.49 -33.26
C GLY A 59 -3.50 -1.66 -32.11
N VAL A 60 -3.11 -1.89 -30.86
CA VAL A 60 -3.52 -1.06 -29.72
C VAL A 60 -2.61 0.15 -29.57
N VAL A 61 -1.33 -0.02 -29.75
CA VAL A 61 -0.33 1.04 -29.81
C VAL A 61 0.10 1.28 -31.24
N GLY A 62 0.61 2.49 -31.52
CA GLY A 62 1.11 2.84 -32.84
C GLY A 62 2.42 2.12 -33.19
N PRO A 63 2.71 1.96 -34.49
CA PRO A 63 3.84 1.19 -35.00
C PRO A 63 5.21 1.80 -34.67
N ASN A 64 5.26 3.10 -34.34
CA ASN A 64 6.51 3.79 -34.01
C ASN A 64 6.79 3.82 -32.49
N LEU A 65 5.93 3.21 -31.66
CA LEU A 65 6.24 3.07 -30.24
C LEU A 65 7.44 2.12 -30.08
N PRO A 66 8.54 2.54 -29.43
CA PRO A 66 9.72 1.69 -29.27
C PRO A 66 9.38 0.38 -28.56
N THR A 67 9.61 -0.74 -29.25
CA THR A 67 9.27 -2.09 -28.77
C THR A 67 9.93 -2.38 -27.41
N GLY A 68 11.18 -1.93 -27.20
CA GLY A 68 11.87 -2.13 -25.94
C GLY A 68 11.15 -1.48 -24.76
N PHE A 69 10.59 -0.28 -24.96
CA PHE A 69 9.75 0.40 -23.96
C PHE A 69 8.46 -0.38 -23.74
N ALA A 70 7.73 -0.69 -24.80
CA ALA A 70 6.42 -1.36 -24.70
C ALA A 70 6.53 -2.74 -24.01
N VAL A 71 7.54 -3.53 -24.36
CA VAL A 71 7.78 -4.86 -23.79
C VAL A 71 8.16 -4.77 -22.31
N PHE A 72 9.03 -3.83 -21.95
CA PHE A 72 9.44 -3.64 -20.57
C PHE A 72 8.25 -3.25 -19.69
N ALA A 73 7.50 -2.21 -20.07
CA ALA A 73 6.32 -1.76 -19.34
C ALA A 73 5.26 -2.88 -19.20
N ALA A 74 5.00 -3.62 -20.29
CA ALA A 74 4.04 -4.71 -20.29
C ALA A 74 4.38 -5.80 -19.27
N TYR A 75 5.63 -6.28 -19.27
CA TYR A 75 6.04 -7.38 -18.40
C TYR A 75 6.31 -6.94 -16.96
N GLY A 76 6.75 -5.72 -16.73
CA GLY A 76 6.89 -5.15 -15.39
C GLY A 76 5.54 -4.99 -14.70
N ASP A 77 4.56 -4.44 -15.43
CA ASP A 77 3.17 -4.38 -14.98
C ASP A 77 2.59 -5.77 -14.71
N PHE A 78 2.79 -6.72 -15.61
CA PHE A 78 2.31 -8.09 -15.43
C PHE A 78 2.92 -8.77 -14.22
N ALA A 79 4.24 -8.68 -14.04
CA ALA A 79 4.93 -9.26 -12.89
C ALA A 79 4.42 -8.67 -11.56
N THR A 80 4.24 -7.34 -11.51
CA THR A 80 3.69 -6.66 -10.33
C THR A 80 2.26 -7.10 -10.05
N GLY A 81 1.42 -7.17 -11.09
CA GLY A 81 0.03 -7.63 -10.97
C GLY A 81 -0.06 -9.05 -10.44
N LEU A 82 0.79 -9.95 -10.94
CA LEU A 82 0.85 -11.34 -10.48
C LEU A 82 1.26 -11.43 -8.99
N LEU A 83 2.30 -10.69 -8.59
CA LEU A 83 2.72 -10.65 -7.19
C LEU A 83 1.63 -10.09 -6.26
N ALA A 84 0.88 -9.07 -6.71
CA ALA A 84 -0.25 -8.53 -5.97
C ALA A 84 -1.39 -9.55 -5.85
N MET A 85 -1.69 -10.31 -6.90
CA MET A 85 -2.66 -11.42 -6.84
C MET A 85 -2.21 -12.51 -5.86
N LEU A 86 -0.93 -12.89 -5.88
CA LEU A 86 -0.38 -13.86 -4.93
C LEU A 86 -0.49 -13.36 -3.48
N ALA A 87 -0.28 -12.07 -3.24
CA ALA A 87 -0.54 -11.48 -1.93
C ALA A 87 -2.02 -11.65 -1.52
N LEU A 88 -2.97 -11.35 -2.42
CA LEU A 88 -4.40 -11.52 -2.14
C LEU A 88 -4.80 -12.97 -1.86
N LEU A 89 -4.27 -13.92 -2.61
CA LEU A 89 -4.55 -15.35 -2.42
C LEU A 89 -3.98 -15.88 -1.10
N THR A 90 -2.90 -15.31 -0.63
CA THR A 90 -2.20 -15.77 0.58
C THR A 90 -2.56 -14.97 1.85
N VAL A 91 -3.57 -14.10 1.80
CA VAL A 91 -3.96 -13.22 2.93
C VAL A 91 -4.24 -13.97 4.24
N ARG A 92 -4.71 -15.21 4.16
CA ARG A 92 -4.95 -16.09 5.33
C ARG A 92 -3.66 -16.67 5.91
N MET A 93 -2.59 -16.74 5.10
CA MET A 93 -1.27 -17.29 5.46
C MET A 93 -0.31 -16.13 5.72
N ARG A 94 -0.34 -15.54 6.92
CA ARG A 94 0.41 -14.31 7.26
C ARG A 94 1.91 -14.39 6.94
N SER A 95 2.53 -15.54 7.12
CA SER A 95 3.96 -15.76 6.82
C SER A 95 4.30 -15.61 5.33
N VAL A 96 3.34 -15.93 4.44
CA VAL A 96 3.49 -15.85 2.98
C VAL A 96 2.96 -14.53 2.41
N PHE A 97 1.91 -13.99 3.02
CA PHE A 97 1.31 -12.72 2.62
C PHE A 97 2.31 -11.56 2.63
N TRP A 98 3.05 -11.37 3.73
CA TRP A 98 3.96 -10.24 3.88
C TRP A 98 5.11 -10.22 2.88
N PRO A 99 5.81 -11.33 2.57
CA PRO A 99 6.76 -11.39 1.47
C PRO A 99 6.19 -10.93 0.13
N PHE A 100 4.98 -11.38 -0.23
CA PHE A 100 4.34 -10.92 -1.48
C PHE A 100 3.95 -9.44 -1.45
N VAL A 101 3.48 -8.93 -0.30
CA VAL A 101 3.21 -7.49 -0.13
C VAL A 101 4.48 -6.67 -0.34
N VAL A 102 5.59 -7.08 0.24
CA VAL A 102 6.87 -6.40 0.04
C VAL A 102 7.33 -6.52 -1.42
N ALA A 103 7.25 -7.71 -1.99
CA ALA A 103 7.71 -7.99 -3.36
C ALA A 103 6.95 -7.15 -4.40
N PHE A 104 5.60 -7.14 -4.38
CA PHE A 104 4.85 -6.36 -5.37
C PHE A 104 5.08 -4.85 -5.23
N ASN A 105 5.27 -4.36 -4.00
CA ASN A 105 5.57 -2.94 -3.80
C ASN A 105 6.97 -2.56 -4.29
N LEU A 106 7.98 -3.39 -4.04
CA LEU A 106 9.33 -3.13 -4.53
C LEU A 106 9.41 -3.23 -6.05
N VAL A 107 8.90 -4.34 -6.62
CA VAL A 107 8.92 -4.57 -8.06
C VAL A 107 8.11 -3.50 -8.77
N GLY A 108 6.88 -3.21 -8.32
CA GLY A 108 6.03 -2.24 -8.98
C GLY A 108 6.51 -0.80 -8.87
N THR A 109 7.17 -0.43 -7.78
CA THR A 109 7.80 0.90 -7.67
C THR A 109 9.01 1.01 -8.59
N ALA A 110 9.87 -0.02 -8.61
CA ALA A 110 11.03 -0.05 -9.49
C ALA A 110 10.61 0.01 -10.96
N ASP A 111 9.60 -0.76 -11.33
CA ASP A 111 9.02 -0.79 -12.66
C ASP A 111 8.55 0.61 -13.10
N ILE A 112 7.71 1.28 -12.34
CA ILE A 112 7.23 2.64 -12.67
C ILE A 112 8.41 3.63 -12.80
N ILE A 113 9.40 3.57 -11.91
CA ILE A 113 10.57 4.47 -11.99
C ILE A 113 11.37 4.22 -13.26
N ILE A 114 11.58 2.95 -13.61
CA ILE A 114 12.30 2.57 -14.82
C ILE A 114 11.49 2.94 -16.07
N ASP A 115 10.17 2.79 -16.05
CA ASP A 115 9.29 3.22 -17.15
C ASP A 115 9.37 4.72 -17.40
N TYR A 116 9.36 5.54 -16.35
CA TYR A 116 9.58 6.98 -16.49
C TYR A 116 10.96 7.29 -17.08
N TYR A 117 11.99 6.60 -16.60
CA TYR A 117 13.34 6.76 -17.13
C TYR A 117 13.41 6.35 -18.60
N HIS A 118 12.95 5.15 -18.96
CA HIS A 118 12.90 4.68 -20.35
C HIS A 118 12.06 5.59 -21.25
N GLY A 119 10.90 6.04 -20.77
CA GLY A 119 10.05 6.97 -21.49
C GLY A 119 10.77 8.28 -21.84
N THR A 120 11.60 8.81 -20.92
CA THR A 120 12.41 9.98 -21.23
C THR A 120 13.51 9.68 -22.24
N GLN A 121 14.17 8.53 -22.12
CA GLN A 121 15.26 8.13 -23.04
C GLN A 121 14.78 7.93 -24.49
N VAL A 122 13.58 7.34 -24.67
CA VAL A 122 13.02 7.12 -26.02
C VAL A 122 12.26 8.34 -26.56
N GLY A 123 12.22 9.44 -25.82
CA GLY A 123 11.48 10.65 -26.24
C GLY A 123 9.97 10.44 -26.27
N LEU A 124 9.40 9.62 -25.39
CA LEU A 124 7.98 9.29 -25.32
C LEU A 124 7.05 10.51 -25.38
N PRO A 125 7.37 11.66 -24.77
CA PRO A 125 6.53 12.86 -24.89
C PRO A 125 6.30 13.30 -26.34
N THR A 126 7.26 13.09 -27.23
CA THR A 126 7.12 13.42 -28.67
C THR A 126 6.36 12.34 -29.43
N LEU A 127 6.34 11.12 -28.91
CA LEU A 127 5.66 9.95 -29.43
C LEU A 127 4.34 9.67 -28.72
N ALA A 128 3.79 10.63 -27.97
CA ALA A 128 2.61 10.43 -27.15
C ALA A 128 1.39 9.88 -27.92
N GLY A 129 1.24 10.24 -29.20
CA GLY A 129 0.21 9.69 -30.09
C GLY A 129 0.35 8.19 -30.37
N GLU A 130 1.58 7.66 -30.31
CA GLU A 130 1.86 6.24 -30.52
C GLU A 130 1.34 5.36 -29.37
N LEU A 131 1.05 5.95 -28.20
CA LEU A 131 0.41 5.22 -27.10
C LEU A 131 -1.02 4.80 -27.43
N GLY A 132 -1.70 5.44 -28.38
CA GLY A 132 -3.07 5.08 -28.77
C GLY A 132 -4.02 4.99 -27.56
N ALA A 133 -4.74 3.89 -27.47
CA ALA A 133 -5.67 3.64 -26.35
C ALA A 133 -4.96 3.52 -24.99
N THR A 134 -3.67 3.15 -24.97
CA THR A 134 -2.90 3.02 -23.71
C THR A 134 -2.46 4.36 -23.14
N TYR A 135 -2.72 5.50 -23.82
CA TYR A 135 -2.38 6.84 -23.34
C TYR A 135 -2.92 7.15 -21.94
N ALA A 136 -4.07 6.58 -21.59
CA ALA A 136 -4.66 6.75 -20.26
C ALA A 136 -3.82 6.10 -19.14
N ILE A 137 -2.99 5.10 -19.46
CA ILE A 137 -2.19 4.38 -18.46
C ILE A 137 -1.21 5.34 -17.79
N PRO A 138 -0.24 5.97 -18.47
CA PRO A 138 0.71 6.88 -17.82
C PRO A 138 0.05 8.13 -17.21
N ILE A 139 -1.08 8.59 -17.75
CA ILE A 139 -1.71 9.85 -17.32
C ILE A 139 -2.67 9.67 -16.14
N VAL A 140 -3.41 8.56 -16.11
CA VAL A 140 -4.46 8.36 -15.10
C VAL A 140 -4.09 7.23 -14.15
N TYR A 141 -3.66 6.08 -14.68
CA TYR A 141 -3.47 4.89 -13.85
C TYR A 141 -2.16 4.92 -13.07
N VAL A 142 -1.04 5.24 -13.72
CA VAL A 142 0.29 5.28 -13.08
C VAL A 142 0.36 6.25 -11.90
N PRO A 143 -0.21 7.48 -11.93
CA PRO A 143 -0.26 8.33 -10.75
C PRO A 143 -0.93 7.70 -9.54
N ALA A 144 -2.06 6.99 -9.74
CA ALA A 144 -2.74 6.27 -8.65
C ALA A 144 -1.87 5.15 -8.08
N LEU A 145 -1.19 4.39 -8.96
CA LEU A 145 -0.28 3.32 -8.57
C LEU A 145 0.91 3.86 -7.76
N MET A 146 1.55 4.92 -8.22
CA MET A 146 2.70 5.52 -7.52
C MET A 146 2.29 6.03 -6.13
N ILE A 147 1.18 6.76 -6.01
CA ILE A 147 0.67 7.25 -4.72
C ILE A 147 0.41 6.07 -3.77
N THR A 148 -0.21 5.00 -4.25
CA THR A 148 -0.53 3.84 -3.42
C THR A 148 0.70 3.02 -3.04
N HIS A 149 1.74 2.94 -3.86
CA HIS A 149 3.04 2.36 -3.46
C HIS A 149 3.69 3.14 -2.32
N VAL A 150 3.75 4.49 -2.43
CA VAL A 150 4.29 5.35 -1.37
C VAL A 150 3.54 5.11 -0.05
N VAL A 151 2.22 5.05 -0.12
CA VAL A 151 1.38 4.78 1.05
C VAL A 151 1.57 3.37 1.59
N ALA A 152 1.70 2.37 0.73
CA ALA A 152 1.99 1.00 1.15
C ALA A 152 3.30 0.91 1.94
N PHE A 153 4.37 1.55 1.48
CA PHE A 153 5.64 1.62 2.23
C PHE A 153 5.50 2.35 3.55
N TYR A 154 4.77 3.47 3.58
CA TYR A 154 4.48 4.16 4.84
C TYR A 154 3.77 3.24 5.83
N LEU A 155 2.74 2.51 5.38
CA LEU A 155 1.99 1.58 6.22
C LEU A 155 2.84 0.36 6.64
N LEU A 156 3.77 -0.08 5.80
CA LEU A 156 4.73 -1.14 6.13
C LEU A 156 5.73 -0.68 7.20
N ALA A 157 6.22 0.56 7.10
CA ALA A 157 7.17 1.13 8.04
C ALA A 157 6.54 1.53 9.39
N ARG A 158 5.24 1.80 9.41
CA ARG A 158 4.51 2.18 10.62
C ARG A 158 4.52 1.03 11.61
N ARG A 159 5.31 1.14 12.69
CA ARG A 159 5.35 0.16 13.77
C ARG A 159 3.96 -0.04 14.39
N GLN A 160 3.68 -1.24 14.88
CA GLN A 160 2.44 -1.60 15.61
C GLN A 160 2.38 -0.90 16.98
N THR A 161 2.45 0.42 17.00
CA THR A 161 2.43 1.21 18.24
C THR A 161 1.10 1.05 18.99
N GLN A 162 0.02 0.73 18.29
CA GLN A 162 -1.31 0.55 18.91
C GLN A 162 -1.46 -0.81 19.60
N ALA A 163 -0.99 -1.90 18.98
CA ALA A 163 -1.06 -3.21 19.63
C ALA A 163 -0.16 -3.28 20.88
N ALA A 164 1.02 -2.69 20.82
CA ALA A 164 1.90 -2.57 21.96
C ALA A 164 1.31 -1.70 23.08
N ARG A 165 0.61 -0.61 22.76
CA ARG A 165 -0.09 0.23 23.74
C ARG A 165 -1.27 -0.49 24.38
N HIS A 166 -2.06 -1.23 23.63
CA HIS A 166 -3.17 -2.03 24.18
C HIS A 166 -2.67 -3.16 25.07
N LEU A 167 -1.59 -3.84 24.71
CA LEU A 167 -0.97 -4.88 25.54
C LEU A 167 -0.37 -4.29 26.82
N ALA A 168 0.33 -3.17 26.73
CA ALA A 168 0.89 -2.48 27.90
C ALA A 168 -0.22 -1.94 28.84
N SER A 169 -1.29 -1.38 28.28
CA SER A 169 -2.45 -0.92 29.05
C SER A 169 -3.21 -2.08 29.69
N GLY A 170 -3.36 -3.21 29.00
CA GLY A 170 -3.98 -4.42 29.54
C GLY A 170 -3.16 -5.05 30.67
N ALA A 171 -1.83 -5.12 30.51
CA ALA A 171 -0.93 -5.62 31.54
C ALA A 171 -0.98 -4.73 32.82
N ALA A 172 -0.92 -3.41 32.65
CA ALA A 172 -1.02 -2.47 33.77
C ALA A 172 -2.36 -2.55 34.52
N ALA A 173 -3.46 -2.83 33.78
CA ALA A 173 -4.78 -3.02 34.39
C ALA A 173 -4.86 -4.31 35.23
N VAL A 174 -4.23 -5.39 34.77
CA VAL A 174 -4.16 -6.67 35.47
C VAL A 174 -3.32 -6.55 36.75
N ASP A 175 -2.17 -5.88 36.69
CA ASP A 175 -1.30 -5.64 37.84
C ASP A 175 -2.00 -4.74 38.91
N GLY A 176 -2.75 -3.74 38.47
CA GLY A 176 -3.56 -2.89 39.35
C GLY A 176 -4.65 -3.66 40.12
N ILE A 177 -5.28 -4.65 39.48
CA ILE A 177 -6.31 -5.52 40.12
C ILE A 177 -5.65 -6.49 41.10
N SER A 178 -4.48 -7.04 40.74
CA SER A 178 -3.74 -7.94 41.65
C SER A 178 -3.24 -7.26 42.91
N GLY A 179 -2.75 -6.01 42.81
CA GLY A 179 -2.30 -5.19 43.94
C GLY A 179 -3.44 -4.85 44.91
N SER A 180 -4.62 -4.50 44.35
CA SER A 180 -5.81 -4.17 45.15
C SER A 180 -6.37 -5.35 45.92
N SER A 181 -6.30 -6.57 45.35
CA SER A 181 -6.76 -7.80 46.00
C SER A 181 -5.87 -8.21 47.20
N PHE A 182 -4.57 -7.90 47.11
CA PHE A 182 -3.60 -8.20 48.18
C PHE A 182 -3.79 -7.28 49.39
N ASP A 183 -4.11 -6.00 49.19
CA ASP A 183 -4.35 -5.04 50.27
C ASP A 183 -5.65 -5.34 51.04
N LEU A 184 -6.72 -5.72 50.35
CA LEU A 184 -8.00 -6.10 51.00
C LEU A 184 -7.86 -7.34 51.89
N ASN A 185 -6.97 -8.28 51.51
CA ASN A 185 -6.74 -9.51 52.30
C ASN A 185 -5.89 -9.22 53.55
N LYS A 186 -5.04 -8.19 53.52
CA LYS A 186 -4.23 -7.75 54.67
C LYS A 186 -5.06 -7.02 55.69
N GLU A 187 -6.04 -6.22 55.26
CA GLU A 187 -6.94 -5.49 56.12
C GLU A 187 -7.94 -6.41 56.84
N ASN A 188 -8.37 -7.49 56.17
CA ASN A 188 -9.29 -8.47 56.74
C ASN A 188 -8.62 -9.44 57.73
N SER A 189 -7.30 -9.75 57.58
CA SER A 189 -6.57 -10.59 58.54
C SER A 189 -6.27 -9.86 59.87
N GLY A 190 -6.09 -8.53 59.83
CA GLY A 190 -5.89 -7.70 61.03
C GLY A 190 -7.15 -7.52 61.90
N ARG A 191 -8.36 -7.75 61.36
CA ARG A 191 -9.63 -7.61 62.07
C ARG A 191 -10.05 -8.86 62.84
N VAL A 192 -9.49 -10.04 62.51
CA VAL A 192 -9.82 -11.31 63.18
C VAL A 192 -9.03 -11.52 64.48
N GLU A 193 -7.86 -10.89 64.64
CA GLU A 193 -7.03 -11.03 65.86
C GLU A 193 -7.49 -10.13 67.04
N GLY A 194 -8.37 -9.16 66.76
CA GLY A 194 -8.88 -8.24 67.80
C GLY A 194 -9.98 -8.78 68.71
N TRP A 195 -10.52 -10.01 68.52
CA TRP A 195 -11.66 -10.55 69.25
C TRP A 195 -11.31 -11.71 70.24
N SER A 196 -10.02 -12.02 70.39
CA SER A 196 -9.61 -13.17 71.25
C SER A 196 -9.12 -12.79 72.69
N ASN A 197 -9.10 -11.52 73.06
CA ASN A 197 -8.58 -11.10 74.39
C ASN A 197 -9.59 -10.30 75.29
N ALA A 198 -10.82 -10.77 75.31
CA ALA A 198 -11.77 -10.23 76.32
C ALA A 198 -12.56 -11.41 77.02
N HIS A 199 -11.85 -12.08 77.92
CA HIS A 199 -12.42 -12.79 79.10
C HIS A 199 -11.32 -13.08 80.09
#